data_8582f2894ec58b96b88f3a94840d06ce
#
_entry.id   8582f2894ec58b96b88f3a94840d06ce
#
_cell.length_a   1.000
_cell.length_b   1.000
_cell.length_c   1.000
_cell.angle_alpha   90.00
_cell.angle_beta   90.00
_cell.angle_gamma   90.00
#
_symmetry.space_group_name_H-M   'P 1'
#
loop_
_entity.id
_entity.type
_entity.pdbx_description
1 polymer ?
#
loop_
_entity_poly.entity_id
_entity_poly.type
_entity_poly.pdbx_seq_one_letter_code
_entity_poly.pdbx_strand_id
1 'polypeptide(L)'
;KEDIARVRVFVFDVDGVLVNTWTLQGDSLEYWQGELPPGRYTLVAWGNQRYESDILPPPQPGVTKIRELVMTSATGTPAGGYRTNTERLYYGYGTFEVPATGVSVNRTVYLTHCHAVLRITVHWEDGYYPAEGTRGYTLRMRGVPCEYGFPAGYDIPLAVGDGAFTFPSIGSPVTWHQTRAAMNYNDELTGELVTYRLTSGSHPLLSIYRGNERIMKEIDLQLFFRKLPVSLDENTEQEFDLLVTIGRTIVVTQMNASDWTEGGGLG
;
A
#
# COMPACT_ATOMS: atom_id res chain seq x y z
N LYS A 1 -14.19 -9.27 -1.13
CA LYS A 1 -13.13 -10.23 -0.74
C LYS A 1 -12.01 -10.02 -1.73
N GLU A 2 -10.99 -9.34 -1.32
CA GLU A 2 -9.80 -9.19 -2.15
C GLU A 2 -9.12 -10.55 -2.29
N ASP A 3 -8.77 -10.90 -3.53
CA ASP A 3 -8.23 -12.23 -3.79
C ASP A 3 -6.73 -12.24 -3.49
N ILE A 4 -6.33 -13.00 -2.48
CA ILE A 4 -4.93 -13.36 -2.27
C ILE A 4 -4.61 -14.44 -3.30
N ALA A 5 -3.82 -14.07 -4.31
CA ALA A 5 -3.46 -14.98 -5.39
C ALA A 5 -2.18 -15.77 -5.12
N ARG A 6 -1.36 -15.29 -4.18
CA ARG A 6 -0.05 -15.86 -3.88
C ARG A 6 0.34 -15.55 -2.45
N VAL A 7 1.01 -16.50 -1.78
CA VAL A 7 1.61 -16.29 -0.46
C VAL A 7 3.05 -16.80 -0.49
N ARG A 8 3.98 -15.97 -0.05
CA ARG A 8 5.36 -16.38 0.25
C ARG A 8 5.50 -16.64 1.73
N VAL A 9 5.92 -17.85 2.08
CA VAL A 9 6.11 -18.30 3.46
C VAL A 9 7.59 -18.41 3.76
N PHE A 10 8.01 -17.86 4.89
CA PHE A 10 9.38 -17.92 5.41
C PHE A 10 9.32 -18.59 6.78
N VAL A 11 10.14 -19.59 7.01
CA VAL A 11 10.24 -20.28 8.30
C VAL A 11 11.64 -20.10 8.86
N PHE A 12 11.71 -19.63 10.10
CA PHE A 12 12.93 -19.37 10.83
C PHE A 12 13.00 -20.26 12.06
N ASP A 13 14.19 -20.68 12.43
CA ASP A 13 14.45 -21.44 13.66
C ASP A 13 14.44 -20.53 14.90
N VAL A 14 14.77 -21.11 16.05
CA VAL A 14 14.81 -20.42 17.35
C VAL A 14 15.86 -19.29 17.39
N ASP A 15 16.92 -19.39 16.60
CA ASP A 15 17.97 -18.36 16.47
C ASP A 15 17.64 -17.30 15.44
N GLY A 16 16.46 -17.40 14.83
CA GLY A 16 15.97 -16.52 13.79
C GLY A 16 16.65 -16.72 12.44
N VAL A 17 17.32 -17.87 12.22
CA VAL A 17 17.95 -18.22 10.94
C VAL A 17 16.88 -18.81 10.02
N LEU A 18 16.85 -18.37 8.78
CA LEU A 18 15.93 -18.88 7.78
C LEU A 18 16.18 -20.36 7.52
N VAL A 19 15.17 -21.20 7.73
CA VAL A 19 15.23 -22.64 7.47
C VAL A 19 14.78 -22.95 6.05
N ASN A 20 13.65 -22.38 5.64
CA ASN A 20 13.09 -22.62 4.31
C ASN A 20 12.14 -21.51 3.88
N THR A 21 11.87 -21.46 2.57
CA THR A 21 10.88 -20.59 1.97
C THR A 21 9.99 -21.36 0.99
N TRP A 22 8.70 -21.04 0.96
CA TRP A 22 7.75 -21.60 0.01
C TRP A 22 6.94 -20.50 -0.66
N THR A 23 6.49 -20.81 -1.86
CA THR A 23 5.52 -19.96 -2.56
C THR A 23 4.27 -20.79 -2.81
N LEU A 24 3.15 -20.33 -2.26
CA LEU A 24 1.84 -20.96 -2.33
C LEU A 24 0.97 -20.22 -3.34
N GLN A 25 0.21 -20.96 -4.16
CA GLN A 25 -0.72 -20.43 -5.17
C GLN A 25 -1.86 -21.43 -5.40
N GLY A 26 -3.02 -20.93 -5.84
CA GLY A 26 -4.17 -21.81 -6.10
C GLY A 26 -4.57 -22.61 -4.86
N ASP A 27 -4.80 -23.90 -5.00
CA ASP A 27 -5.28 -24.79 -3.93
C ASP A 27 -4.32 -24.85 -2.73
N SER A 28 -3.02 -24.59 -2.93
CA SER A 28 -2.03 -24.55 -1.83
C SER A 28 -2.20 -23.36 -0.88
N LEU A 29 -3.04 -22.38 -1.22
CA LEU A 29 -3.37 -21.26 -0.32
C LEU A 29 -4.28 -21.68 0.84
N GLU A 30 -5.12 -22.68 0.64
CA GLU A 30 -6.02 -23.17 1.69
C GLU A 30 -5.34 -24.19 2.59
N TYR A 31 -4.51 -25.05 2.00
CA TYR A 31 -3.79 -26.10 2.72
C TYR A 31 -2.45 -26.36 2.09
N TRP A 32 -1.39 -26.30 2.90
CA TRP A 32 -0.04 -26.60 2.50
C TRP A 32 0.62 -27.50 3.55
N GLN A 33 1.46 -28.43 3.11
CA GLN A 33 2.21 -29.35 3.97
C GLN A 33 3.70 -29.25 3.66
N GLY A 34 4.52 -29.16 4.70
CA GLY A 34 5.97 -29.16 4.61
C GLY A 34 6.60 -29.99 5.72
N GLU A 35 7.83 -30.41 5.53
CA GLU A 35 8.60 -31.15 6.51
C GLU A 35 9.65 -30.25 7.15
N LEU A 36 9.74 -30.31 8.49
CA LEU A 36 10.70 -29.59 9.29
C LEU A 36 11.26 -30.51 10.38
N PRO A 37 12.55 -30.44 10.73
CA PRO A 37 13.10 -31.11 11.89
C PRO A 37 12.39 -30.75 13.19
N PRO A 38 12.46 -31.56 14.24
CA PRO A 38 11.98 -31.17 15.55
C PRO A 38 12.62 -29.85 16.03
N GLY A 39 11.78 -28.93 16.56
CA GLY A 39 12.27 -27.62 17.00
C GLY A 39 11.17 -26.58 17.10
N ARG A 40 11.54 -25.38 17.54
CA ARG A 40 10.66 -24.22 17.58
C ARG A 40 10.92 -23.34 16.37
N TYR A 41 9.83 -22.84 15.78
CA TYR A 41 9.88 -22.09 14.55
C TYR A 41 9.03 -20.82 14.61
N THR A 42 9.48 -19.82 13.86
CA THR A 42 8.74 -18.63 13.54
C THR A 42 8.38 -18.68 12.05
N LEU A 43 7.12 -18.43 11.75
CA LEU A 43 6.61 -18.33 10.39
C LEU A 43 6.23 -16.89 10.10
N VAL A 44 6.67 -16.39 8.95
CA VAL A 44 6.25 -15.12 8.36
C VAL A 44 5.68 -15.39 6.98
N ALA A 45 4.50 -14.84 6.69
CA ALA A 45 3.83 -15.01 5.42
C ALA A 45 3.52 -13.64 4.79
N TRP A 46 3.83 -13.48 3.51
CA TRP A 46 3.52 -12.30 2.72
C TRP A 46 2.60 -12.67 1.56
N GLY A 47 1.38 -12.13 1.61
CA GLY A 47 0.40 -12.27 0.53
C GLY A 47 0.63 -11.24 -0.57
N ASN A 48 0.47 -11.67 -1.81
CA ASN A 48 0.55 -10.91 -3.05
C ASN A 48 1.91 -10.25 -3.38
N GLN A 49 2.97 -10.47 -2.60
CA GLN A 49 4.30 -9.96 -2.94
C GLN A 49 4.80 -10.55 -4.28
N ARG A 50 5.18 -9.70 -5.24
CA ARG A 50 5.62 -10.07 -6.59
C ARG A 50 6.83 -9.24 -7.05
N TYR A 51 6.57 -8.17 -7.82
CA TYR A 51 7.58 -7.41 -8.57
C TYR A 51 7.71 -5.96 -8.09
N GLU A 52 6.66 -5.42 -7.49
CA GLU A 52 6.62 -4.04 -6.99
C GLU A 52 7.24 -3.91 -5.59
N SER A 53 7.55 -5.06 -4.97
CA SER A 53 8.23 -5.11 -3.67
C SER A 53 9.36 -6.13 -3.69
N ASP A 54 10.55 -5.71 -3.28
CA ASP A 54 11.75 -6.54 -3.16
C ASP A 54 12.00 -6.94 -1.71
N ILE A 55 12.52 -8.15 -1.49
CA ILE A 55 12.98 -8.61 -0.18
C ILE A 55 14.50 -8.64 -0.19
N LEU A 56 15.10 -7.83 0.69
CA LEU A 56 16.55 -7.63 0.77
C LEU A 56 17.09 -7.96 2.18
N PRO A 57 18.28 -8.56 2.29
CA PRO A 57 19.01 -9.22 1.20
C PRO A 57 18.22 -10.41 0.64
N PRO A 58 18.57 -10.94 -0.55
CA PRO A 58 17.92 -12.14 -1.07
C PRO A 58 17.96 -13.27 -0.05
N PRO A 59 16.80 -13.84 0.36
CA PRO A 59 16.71 -14.80 1.44
C PRO A 59 17.46 -16.10 1.10
N GLN A 60 18.37 -16.54 1.96
CA GLN A 60 19.15 -17.77 1.80
C GLN A 60 18.98 -18.67 3.03
N PRO A 61 18.40 -19.88 2.89
CA PRO A 61 18.30 -20.85 3.98
C PRO A 61 19.65 -21.17 4.60
N GLY A 62 19.69 -21.28 5.93
CA GLY A 62 20.88 -21.53 6.72
C GLY A 62 21.81 -20.33 6.92
N VAL A 63 21.50 -19.16 6.29
CA VAL A 63 22.37 -17.98 6.32
C VAL A 63 21.62 -16.75 6.82
N THR A 64 20.51 -16.41 6.18
CA THR A 64 19.81 -15.15 6.41
C THR A 64 19.04 -15.17 7.74
N LYS A 65 19.17 -14.09 8.52
CA LYS A 65 18.41 -13.92 9.77
C LYS A 65 17.19 -13.05 9.56
N ILE A 66 16.11 -13.37 10.27
CA ILE A 66 14.83 -12.65 10.21
C ILE A 66 15.00 -11.14 10.38
N ARG A 67 15.87 -10.69 11.30
CA ARG A 67 16.14 -9.27 11.58
C ARG A 67 16.89 -8.54 10.47
N GLU A 68 17.48 -9.27 9.53
CA GLU A 68 18.25 -8.71 8.41
C GLU A 68 17.38 -8.49 7.18
N LEU A 69 16.20 -9.10 7.16
CA LEU A 69 15.27 -9.01 6.04
C LEU A 69 14.44 -7.71 6.11
N VAL A 70 14.41 -7.04 4.99
CA VAL A 70 13.56 -5.87 4.75
C VAL A 70 12.81 -6.08 3.44
N MET A 71 11.51 -5.83 3.46
CA MET A 71 10.74 -5.65 2.23
C MET A 71 10.74 -4.17 1.89
N THR A 72 11.15 -3.82 0.68
CA THR A 72 11.14 -2.45 0.18
C THR A 72 10.35 -2.35 -1.11
N SER A 73 9.63 -1.26 -1.34
CA SER A 73 8.98 -1.02 -2.62
C SER A 73 10.04 -0.93 -3.72
N ALA A 74 9.80 -1.65 -4.82
CA ALA A 74 10.78 -1.78 -5.90
C ALA A 74 11.22 -0.42 -6.44
N THR A 75 12.52 -0.28 -6.66
CA THR A 75 13.16 0.96 -7.10
C THR A 75 13.13 1.15 -8.61
N GLY A 76 12.16 0.55 -9.31
CA GLY A 76 11.90 0.89 -10.71
C GLY A 76 11.63 2.39 -10.80
N THR A 77 12.69 3.18 -10.92
CA THR A 77 12.66 4.64 -10.83
C THR A 77 11.98 5.24 -12.05
N PRO A 78 10.74 5.73 -11.92
CA PRO A 78 10.30 6.77 -12.83
C PRO A 78 11.27 7.96 -12.74
N ALA A 79 11.47 8.69 -13.83
CA ALA A 79 12.29 9.89 -13.81
C ALA A 79 11.91 10.77 -12.60
N GLY A 80 12.92 11.17 -11.80
CA GLY A 80 12.70 12.04 -10.63
C GLY A 80 12.67 11.38 -9.25
N GLY A 81 13.01 10.09 -9.14
CA GLY A 81 13.14 9.41 -7.83
C GLY A 81 11.82 8.99 -7.17
N TYR A 82 10.70 9.04 -7.90
CA TYR A 82 9.42 8.56 -7.42
C TYR A 82 9.25 7.06 -7.68
N ARG A 83 8.61 6.36 -6.75
CA ARG A 83 8.24 4.95 -6.86
C ARG A 83 6.86 4.81 -7.51
N THR A 84 6.57 3.63 -8.04
CA THR A 84 5.23 3.26 -8.53
C THR A 84 4.41 2.64 -7.40
N ASN A 85 3.13 2.33 -7.65
CA ASN A 85 2.30 1.57 -6.71
C ASN A 85 2.98 0.27 -6.29
N THR A 86 2.76 -0.12 -5.05
CA THR A 86 3.10 -1.46 -4.55
C THR A 86 1.95 -2.43 -4.85
N GLU A 87 2.16 -3.71 -4.56
CA GLU A 87 1.07 -4.68 -4.51
C GLU A 87 0.16 -4.41 -3.30
N ARG A 88 -1.07 -4.90 -3.38
CA ARG A 88 -1.96 -4.99 -2.21
C ARG A 88 -1.48 -6.12 -1.31
N LEU A 89 -0.59 -5.79 -0.39
CA LEU A 89 0.12 -6.73 0.45
C LEU A 89 -0.70 -7.20 1.64
N TYR A 90 -0.48 -8.45 2.03
CA TYR A 90 -1.00 -9.05 3.25
C TYR A 90 0.15 -9.64 4.05
N TYR A 91 0.01 -9.64 5.36
CA TYR A 91 1.01 -10.14 6.28
C TYR A 91 0.40 -11.11 7.28
N GLY A 92 1.12 -12.19 7.58
CA GLY A 92 0.78 -13.12 8.64
C GLY A 92 2.02 -13.58 9.39
N TYR A 93 1.85 -13.80 10.68
CA TYR A 93 2.89 -14.22 11.59
C TYR A 93 2.39 -15.34 12.49
N GLY A 94 3.26 -16.24 12.86
CA GLY A 94 2.95 -17.29 13.82
C GLY A 94 4.19 -17.99 14.34
N THR A 95 4.05 -18.62 15.50
CA THR A 95 5.08 -19.48 16.08
C THR A 95 4.52 -20.88 16.32
N PHE A 96 5.33 -21.89 16.16
CA PHE A 96 4.95 -23.28 16.41
C PHE A 96 6.14 -24.13 16.81
N GLU A 97 5.85 -25.31 17.34
CA GLU A 97 6.85 -26.31 17.72
C GLU A 97 6.57 -27.61 16.99
N VAL A 98 7.60 -28.18 16.39
CA VAL A 98 7.58 -29.52 15.80
C VAL A 98 8.15 -30.48 16.86
N PRO A 99 7.37 -31.45 17.37
CA PRO A 99 7.83 -32.37 18.39
C PRO A 99 8.74 -33.47 17.80
N ALA A 100 9.60 -34.02 18.65
CA ALA A 100 10.52 -35.09 18.25
C ALA A 100 9.83 -36.43 17.87
N THR A 101 8.57 -36.57 18.15
CA THR A 101 7.81 -37.82 18.04
C THR A 101 7.20 -38.10 16.66
N GLY A 102 7.49 -37.29 15.65
CA GLY A 102 6.98 -37.50 14.27
C GLY A 102 5.49 -37.24 14.10
N VAL A 103 4.89 -36.44 14.98
CA VAL A 103 3.48 -36.07 14.93
C VAL A 103 3.30 -34.87 14.01
N SER A 104 2.24 -34.90 13.17
CA SER A 104 1.88 -33.74 12.36
C SER A 104 1.38 -32.58 13.23
N VAL A 105 1.87 -31.38 12.92
CA VAL A 105 1.45 -30.14 13.59
C VAL A 105 0.64 -29.29 12.61
N ASN A 106 -0.62 -29.00 12.96
CA ASN A 106 -1.46 -28.11 12.18
C ASN A 106 -1.44 -26.70 12.78
N ARG A 107 -1.25 -25.70 11.92
CA ARG A 107 -1.32 -24.27 12.29
C ARG A 107 -2.08 -23.50 11.24
N THR A 108 -2.94 -22.61 11.69
CA THR A 108 -3.59 -21.61 10.82
C THR A 108 -2.88 -20.28 10.99
N VAL A 109 -2.55 -19.64 9.89
CA VAL A 109 -2.00 -18.28 9.87
C VAL A 109 -3.00 -17.39 9.18
N TYR A 110 -3.47 -16.38 9.88
CA TYR A 110 -4.35 -15.37 9.33
C TYR A 110 -3.53 -14.27 8.68
N LEU A 111 -3.96 -13.84 7.51
CA LEU A 111 -3.32 -12.75 6.79
C LEU A 111 -4.13 -11.47 6.97
N THR A 112 -3.47 -10.41 7.40
CA THR A 112 -4.04 -9.07 7.61
C THR A 112 -3.58 -8.12 6.50
N HIS A 113 -4.37 -7.14 6.16
CA HIS A 113 -3.97 -6.08 5.24
C HIS A 113 -2.74 -5.34 5.76
N CYS A 114 -1.73 -5.18 4.92
CA CYS A 114 -0.56 -4.37 5.22
C CYS A 114 -0.20 -3.42 4.07
N HIS A 115 -1.20 -2.83 3.46
CA HIS A 115 -1.09 -1.79 2.45
C HIS A 115 -2.07 -0.66 2.76
N ALA A 116 -1.84 0.50 2.16
CA ALA A 116 -2.78 1.59 2.13
C ALA A 116 -3.19 1.88 0.69
N VAL A 117 -4.48 2.11 0.47
CA VAL A 117 -5.04 2.55 -0.81
C VAL A 117 -5.58 3.96 -0.63
N LEU A 118 -5.07 4.89 -1.43
CA LEU A 118 -5.56 6.25 -1.47
C LEU A 118 -6.12 6.52 -2.86
N ARG A 119 -7.44 6.65 -2.96
CA ARG A 119 -8.12 7.13 -4.16
C ARG A 119 -8.34 8.61 -3.99
N ILE A 120 -7.73 9.41 -4.85
CA ILE A 120 -7.73 10.87 -4.74
C ILE A 120 -8.42 11.45 -5.96
N THR A 121 -9.47 12.24 -5.70
CA THR A 121 -10.12 13.08 -6.69
C THR A 121 -9.77 14.54 -6.39
N VAL A 122 -9.23 15.23 -7.38
CA VAL A 122 -8.97 16.68 -7.30
C VAL A 122 -10.01 17.40 -8.12
N HIS A 123 -10.74 18.26 -7.45
CA HIS A 123 -11.76 19.11 -8.04
C HIS A 123 -11.34 20.59 -7.91
N TRP A 124 -11.58 21.39 -8.95
CA TRP A 124 -11.35 22.83 -8.94
C TRP A 124 -12.67 23.58 -8.92
N GLU A 125 -12.81 24.51 -7.97
CA GLU A 125 -13.93 25.46 -7.96
C GLU A 125 -13.88 26.40 -9.18
N ASP A 126 -15.02 26.99 -9.51
CA ASP A 126 -15.13 27.95 -10.60
C ASP A 126 -14.12 29.11 -10.43
N GLY A 127 -13.43 29.42 -11.50
CA GLY A 127 -12.38 30.47 -11.53
C GLY A 127 -10.99 30.01 -11.06
N TYR A 128 -10.86 28.80 -10.52
CA TYR A 128 -9.57 28.19 -10.12
C TYR A 128 -9.10 27.09 -11.06
N TYR A 129 -9.96 26.69 -11.98
CA TYR A 129 -9.64 25.68 -12.96
C TYR A 129 -8.47 26.12 -13.87
N PRO A 130 -7.48 25.26 -14.14
CA PRO A 130 -6.38 25.59 -15.01
C PRO A 130 -6.85 25.93 -16.43
N ALA A 131 -6.50 27.14 -16.93
CA ALA A 131 -6.97 27.63 -18.23
C ALA A 131 -6.64 26.69 -19.41
N GLU A 132 -5.57 25.91 -19.29
CA GLU A 132 -5.12 24.95 -20.31
C GLU A 132 -5.67 23.54 -20.11
N GLY A 133 -6.59 23.36 -19.14
CA GLY A 133 -7.06 22.03 -18.72
C GLY A 133 -6.05 21.26 -17.90
N THR A 134 -6.39 20.03 -17.51
CA THR A 134 -5.57 19.18 -16.64
C THR A 134 -4.84 18.07 -17.37
N ARG A 135 -4.86 18.10 -18.71
CA ARG A 135 -4.16 17.10 -19.55
C ARG A 135 -2.65 17.08 -19.26
N GLY A 136 -2.11 15.88 -18.98
CA GLY A 136 -0.69 15.71 -18.65
C GLY A 136 -0.34 16.06 -17.20
N TYR A 137 -1.34 16.29 -16.35
CA TYR A 137 -1.13 16.42 -14.93
C TYR A 137 -0.94 15.05 -14.29
N THR A 138 -0.11 15.00 -13.25
CA THR A 138 0.13 13.82 -12.43
C THR A 138 0.04 14.20 -10.96
N LEU A 139 -0.42 13.26 -10.15
CA LEU A 139 -0.36 13.36 -8.71
C LEU A 139 0.93 12.69 -8.23
N ARG A 140 1.59 13.31 -7.26
CA ARG A 140 2.76 12.75 -6.61
C ARG A 140 2.62 12.89 -5.11
N MET A 141 3.07 11.89 -4.37
CA MET A 141 3.02 11.89 -2.91
C MET A 141 4.39 11.51 -2.36
N ARG A 142 4.81 12.19 -1.31
CA ARG A 142 6.00 11.87 -0.52
C ARG A 142 5.66 11.82 0.96
N GLY A 143 6.59 11.40 1.81
CA GLY A 143 6.37 11.28 3.25
C GLY A 143 5.53 10.06 3.64
N VAL A 144 5.55 9.01 2.82
CA VAL A 144 4.86 7.74 3.07
C VAL A 144 5.85 6.60 3.26
N PRO A 145 5.55 5.60 4.09
CA PRO A 145 6.43 4.47 4.31
C PRO A 145 6.72 3.71 3.01
N CYS A 146 7.93 3.16 2.90
CA CYS A 146 8.38 2.42 1.73
C CYS A 146 9.13 1.14 2.08
N GLU A 147 9.17 0.76 3.35
CA GLU A 147 9.86 -0.43 3.84
C GLU A 147 9.08 -1.12 4.96
N TYR A 148 9.17 -2.46 5.00
CA TYR A 148 8.77 -3.30 6.13
C TYR A 148 9.95 -4.11 6.62
N GLY A 149 10.18 -4.12 7.93
CA GLY A 149 11.01 -5.14 8.57
C GLY A 149 10.26 -6.49 8.57
N PHE A 150 10.99 -7.57 8.87
CA PHE A 150 10.44 -8.89 9.21
C PHE A 150 10.41 -9.03 10.74
N PRO A 151 9.47 -8.37 11.44
CA PRO A 151 9.49 -8.36 12.89
C PRO A 151 9.07 -9.71 13.45
N ALA A 152 9.67 -10.07 14.57
CA ALA A 152 9.17 -11.13 15.39
C ALA A 152 8.13 -10.58 16.38
N GLY A 153 6.92 -11.12 16.38
CA GLY A 153 5.94 -10.88 17.44
C GLY A 153 4.93 -9.74 17.22
N TYR A 154 4.78 -9.27 15.99
CA TYR A 154 3.76 -8.27 15.65
C TYR A 154 2.74 -8.83 14.67
N ASP A 155 1.46 -8.60 14.91
CA ASP A 155 0.38 -8.99 14.00
C ASP A 155 0.39 -8.15 12.72
N ILE A 156 0.96 -6.96 12.76
CA ILE A 156 1.10 -6.03 11.66
C ILE A 156 2.55 -5.56 11.58
N PRO A 157 3.22 -5.65 10.42
CA PRO A 157 4.59 -5.19 10.30
C PRO A 157 4.66 -3.67 10.41
N LEU A 158 5.71 -3.17 11.04
CA LEU A 158 5.97 -1.74 11.13
C LEU A 158 6.46 -1.22 9.79
N ALA A 159 5.70 -0.34 9.16
CA ALA A 159 6.09 0.37 7.97
C ALA A 159 7.00 1.55 8.33
N VAL A 160 8.12 1.67 7.65
CA VAL A 160 9.13 2.71 7.89
C VAL A 160 9.62 3.33 6.58
N GLY A 161 10.45 4.36 6.71
CA GLY A 161 11.05 5.06 5.58
C GLY A 161 10.25 6.28 5.13
N ASP A 162 10.88 7.06 4.25
CA ASP A 162 10.31 8.27 3.64
C ASP A 162 10.30 8.10 2.13
N GLY A 163 9.25 7.43 1.64
CA GLY A 163 9.06 7.13 0.23
C GLY A 163 8.37 8.26 -0.51
N ALA A 164 8.64 8.32 -1.81
CA ALA A 164 7.98 9.22 -2.75
C ALA A 164 7.38 8.41 -3.91
N PHE A 165 6.10 8.61 -4.19
CA PHE A 165 5.33 7.86 -5.19
C PHE A 165 4.70 8.79 -6.22
N THR A 166 4.49 8.30 -7.43
CA THR A 166 3.84 9.02 -8.51
C THR A 166 2.57 8.30 -8.99
N PHE A 167 1.59 9.08 -9.35
CA PHE A 167 0.36 8.64 -10.00
C PHE A 167 0.27 9.27 -11.40
N PRO A 168 -0.16 8.53 -12.38
CA PRO A 168 -0.40 7.10 -12.33
C PRO A 168 0.89 6.34 -12.15
N SER A 169 0.82 5.15 -11.56
CA SER A 169 1.89 4.17 -11.74
C SER A 169 1.99 3.84 -13.23
N ILE A 170 3.18 3.46 -13.68
CA ILE A 170 3.37 3.03 -15.08
C ILE A 170 2.37 1.92 -15.36
N GLY A 171 1.43 2.16 -16.30
CA GLY A 171 0.38 1.21 -16.68
C GLY A 171 -1.01 1.41 -16.08
N SER A 172 -1.17 2.32 -15.09
CA SER A 172 -2.50 2.72 -14.63
C SER A 172 -2.92 4.01 -15.31
N PRO A 173 -4.02 4.00 -16.08
CA PRO A 173 -4.49 5.22 -16.73
C PRO A 173 -4.97 6.21 -15.68
N VAL A 174 -4.57 7.47 -15.80
CA VAL A 174 -5.31 8.57 -15.18
C VAL A 174 -6.68 8.58 -15.84
N THR A 175 -7.71 8.31 -15.08
CA THR A 175 -9.06 8.32 -15.62
C THR A 175 -9.55 9.76 -15.63
N TRP A 176 -9.73 10.31 -16.83
CA TRP A 176 -10.32 11.61 -17.04
C TRP A 176 -11.83 11.45 -17.08
N HIS A 177 -12.52 11.97 -16.09
CA HIS A 177 -13.97 12.10 -16.15
C HIS A 177 -14.32 13.51 -16.65
N GLN A 178 -14.70 13.60 -17.91
CA GLN A 178 -15.26 14.82 -18.48
C GLN A 178 -16.78 14.80 -18.25
N THR A 179 -17.25 15.46 -17.21
CA THR A 179 -18.68 15.68 -17.04
C THR A 179 -19.09 16.86 -17.89
N ARG A 180 -19.81 16.61 -18.98
CA ARG A 180 -20.49 17.63 -19.79
C ARG A 180 -21.78 18.01 -19.10
N ALA A 181 -21.76 18.92 -18.14
CA ALA A 181 -22.92 19.73 -17.84
C ALA A 181 -22.74 21.05 -18.57
N ALA A 182 -23.71 21.41 -19.40
CA ALA A 182 -23.86 22.62 -20.20
C ALA A 182 -22.81 23.73 -19.92
N MET A 183 -21.76 23.84 -20.73
CA MET A 183 -20.74 24.90 -20.75
C MET A 183 -19.79 25.02 -19.55
N ASN A 184 -19.90 24.23 -18.50
CA ASN A 184 -18.91 24.18 -17.43
C ASN A 184 -18.12 22.88 -17.55
N TYR A 185 -16.87 22.97 -17.95
CA TYR A 185 -15.94 21.83 -17.96
C TYR A 185 -15.45 21.62 -16.53
N ASN A 186 -16.07 20.73 -15.78
CA ASN A 186 -15.53 20.26 -14.51
C ASN A 186 -14.64 19.05 -14.80
N ASP A 187 -13.40 19.29 -15.22
CA ASP A 187 -12.44 18.23 -15.31
C ASP A 187 -11.93 17.90 -13.90
N GLU A 188 -12.10 16.68 -13.49
CA GLU A 188 -11.55 16.17 -12.25
C GLU A 188 -10.28 15.36 -12.57
N LEU A 189 -9.29 15.48 -11.71
CA LEU A 189 -8.09 14.67 -11.78
C LEU A 189 -8.21 13.56 -10.74
N THR A 190 -8.30 12.30 -11.17
CA THR A 190 -8.38 11.16 -10.28
C THR A 190 -7.13 10.29 -10.36
N GLY A 191 -6.73 9.70 -9.23
CA GLY A 191 -5.62 8.78 -9.19
C GLY A 191 -5.73 7.83 -7.99
N GLU A 192 -5.22 6.61 -8.15
CA GLU A 192 -5.10 5.63 -7.08
C GLU A 192 -3.63 5.39 -6.75
N LEU A 193 -3.27 5.54 -5.47
CA LEU A 193 -1.99 5.12 -4.92
C LEU A 193 -2.20 3.88 -4.06
N VAL A 194 -1.41 2.85 -4.32
CA VAL A 194 -1.23 1.72 -3.41
C VAL A 194 0.19 1.80 -2.86
N THR A 195 0.30 1.89 -1.55
CA THR A 195 1.60 2.00 -0.85
C THR A 195 1.61 1.12 0.39
N TYR A 196 2.71 1.13 1.10
CA TYR A 196 2.77 0.51 2.43
C TYR A 196 1.88 1.27 3.41
N ARG A 197 1.50 0.60 4.50
CA ARG A 197 0.63 1.18 5.52
C ARG A 197 1.14 2.54 5.97
N LEU A 198 0.22 3.48 6.07
CA LEU A 198 0.47 4.74 6.76
C LEU A 198 0.55 4.49 8.27
N THR A 199 1.39 5.24 8.95
CA THR A 199 1.54 5.24 10.40
C THR A 199 1.25 6.62 10.96
N SER A 200 1.08 6.74 12.27
CA SER A 200 0.96 8.04 12.93
C SER A 200 2.18 8.94 12.71
N GLY A 201 3.34 8.34 12.41
CA GLY A 201 4.57 9.05 12.04
C GLY A 201 4.66 9.46 10.57
N SER A 202 3.77 8.99 9.71
CA SER A 202 3.74 9.36 8.29
C SER A 202 3.36 10.82 8.12
N HIS A 203 3.99 11.49 7.14
CA HIS A 203 3.67 12.88 6.79
C HIS A 203 3.37 13.00 5.29
N PRO A 204 2.21 12.47 4.83
CA PRO A 204 1.88 12.43 3.41
C PRO A 204 1.68 13.84 2.86
N LEU A 205 2.51 14.21 1.90
CA LEU A 205 2.47 15.49 1.18
C LEU A 205 2.09 15.23 -0.28
N LEU A 206 0.89 15.65 -0.66
CA LEU A 206 0.35 15.51 -2.02
C LEU A 206 0.77 16.72 -2.86
N SER A 207 1.26 16.48 -4.05
CA SER A 207 1.62 17.49 -5.04
C SER A 207 0.98 17.20 -6.39
N ILE A 208 0.66 18.24 -7.13
CA ILE A 208 0.18 18.16 -8.50
C ILE A 208 1.27 18.69 -9.43
N TYR A 209 1.59 17.91 -10.45
CA TYR A 209 2.62 18.22 -11.43
C TYR A 209 2.06 18.26 -12.86
N ARG A 210 2.63 19.14 -13.69
CA ARG A 210 2.51 19.12 -15.15
C ARG A 210 3.90 18.81 -15.72
N GLY A 211 4.07 17.60 -16.24
CA GLY A 211 5.41 17.09 -16.55
C GLY A 211 6.29 17.05 -15.30
N ASN A 212 7.37 17.86 -15.29
CA ASN A 212 8.28 17.97 -14.14
C ASN A 212 8.05 19.23 -13.29
N GLU A 213 7.12 20.09 -13.67
CA GLU A 213 6.81 21.32 -12.97
C GLU A 213 5.71 21.07 -11.93
N ARG A 214 5.98 21.43 -10.67
CA ARG A 214 4.97 21.43 -9.62
C ARG A 214 4.10 22.68 -9.78
N ILE A 215 2.79 22.49 -10.01
CA ILE A 215 1.88 23.59 -10.37
C ILE A 215 1.29 24.32 -9.16
N MET A 216 1.42 23.76 -7.97
CA MET A 216 0.91 24.38 -6.75
C MET A 216 1.67 23.93 -5.51
N LYS A 217 1.45 24.64 -4.40
CA LYS A 217 2.01 24.29 -3.09
C LYS A 217 1.57 22.86 -2.68
N GLU A 218 2.46 22.15 -2.00
CA GLU A 218 2.15 20.82 -1.44
C GLU A 218 0.97 20.89 -0.47
N ILE A 219 0.11 19.88 -0.55
CA ILE A 219 -1.05 19.70 0.31
C ILE A 219 -0.66 18.70 1.41
N ASP A 220 -0.72 19.15 2.65
CA ASP A 220 -0.45 18.32 3.82
C ASP A 220 -1.69 17.49 4.18
N LEU A 221 -1.64 16.19 3.91
CA LEU A 221 -2.71 15.26 4.25
C LEU A 221 -2.64 14.78 5.71
N GLN A 222 -1.57 15.05 6.45
CA GLN A 222 -1.46 14.66 7.86
C GLN A 222 -2.58 15.30 8.71
N LEU A 223 -2.97 16.55 8.37
CA LEU A 223 -4.07 17.24 9.06
C LEU A 223 -5.42 16.53 8.87
N PHE A 224 -5.62 15.89 7.72
CA PHE A 224 -6.80 15.06 7.46
C PHE A 224 -6.72 13.77 8.27
N PHE A 225 -5.62 13.02 8.18
CA PHE A 225 -5.47 11.72 8.85
C PHE A 225 -5.56 11.82 10.38
N ARG A 226 -5.08 12.91 10.97
CA ARG A 226 -5.21 13.16 12.42
C ARG A 226 -6.64 13.34 12.93
N LYS A 227 -7.59 13.61 12.03
CA LYS A 227 -9.00 13.77 12.36
C LYS A 227 -9.83 12.49 12.20
N LEU A 228 -9.22 11.41 11.72
CA LEU A 228 -9.90 10.14 11.58
C LEU A 228 -10.30 9.58 12.96
N PRO A 229 -11.44 8.88 13.05
CA PRO A 229 -11.92 8.32 14.31
C PRO A 229 -11.04 7.18 14.83
N VAL A 230 -10.29 6.53 13.94
CA VAL A 230 -9.36 5.43 14.26
C VAL A 230 -7.96 5.87 13.87
N SER A 231 -7.00 5.64 14.76
CA SER A 231 -5.59 5.90 14.52
C SER A 231 -5.09 5.08 13.32
N LEU A 232 -4.18 5.66 12.52
CA LEU A 232 -3.55 4.95 11.40
C LEU A 232 -2.81 3.68 11.87
N ASP A 233 -2.26 3.68 13.08
CA ASP A 233 -1.54 2.52 13.62
C ASP A 233 -2.48 1.36 13.97
N GLU A 234 -3.73 1.66 14.36
CA GLU A 234 -4.76 0.68 14.73
C GLU A 234 -5.65 0.26 13.56
N ASN A 235 -5.77 1.10 12.53
CA ASN A 235 -6.61 0.84 11.37
C ASN A 235 -5.97 -0.24 10.48
N THR A 236 -6.53 -1.45 10.48
CA THR A 236 -6.04 -2.58 9.67
C THR A 236 -6.40 -2.46 8.19
N GLU A 237 -7.53 -1.81 7.87
CA GLU A 237 -7.98 -1.59 6.49
C GLU A 237 -7.81 -0.12 6.13
N GLN A 238 -6.65 0.21 5.58
CA GLN A 238 -6.33 1.59 5.20
C GLN A 238 -6.74 1.88 3.77
N GLU A 239 -8.04 2.03 3.55
CA GLU A 239 -8.61 2.48 2.29
C GLU A 239 -9.27 3.85 2.48
N PHE A 240 -8.82 4.82 1.69
CA PHE A 240 -9.26 6.21 1.80
C PHE A 240 -9.66 6.75 0.44
N ASP A 241 -10.90 7.23 0.35
CA ASP A 241 -11.41 7.97 -0.79
C ASP A 241 -11.38 9.47 -0.44
N LEU A 242 -10.51 10.23 -1.08
CA LEU A 242 -10.23 11.62 -0.75
C LEU A 242 -10.70 12.56 -1.86
N LEU A 243 -11.47 13.57 -1.50
CA LEU A 243 -11.78 14.71 -2.35
C LEU A 243 -10.91 15.91 -1.94
N VAL A 244 -10.10 16.38 -2.86
CA VAL A 244 -9.28 17.59 -2.71
C VAL A 244 -9.93 18.70 -3.53
N THR A 245 -10.60 19.61 -2.87
CA THR A 245 -11.22 20.77 -3.53
C THR A 245 -10.26 21.95 -3.53
N ILE A 246 -9.96 22.46 -4.71
CA ILE A 246 -9.07 23.59 -4.93
C ILE A 246 -9.89 24.82 -5.32
N GLY A 247 -9.94 25.79 -4.41
CA GLY A 247 -10.60 27.06 -4.58
C GLY A 247 -9.77 28.17 -3.92
N ARG A 248 -10.43 29.12 -3.30
CA ARG A 248 -9.77 30.15 -2.49
C ARG A 248 -8.92 29.54 -1.36
N THR A 249 -9.37 28.40 -0.86
CA THR A 249 -8.66 27.54 0.09
C THR A 249 -8.60 26.13 -0.46
N ILE A 250 -7.67 25.32 0.04
CA ILE A 250 -7.63 23.89 -0.29
C ILE A 250 -8.31 23.15 0.86
N VAL A 251 -9.31 22.34 0.52
CA VAL A 251 -10.05 21.51 1.48
C VAL A 251 -9.86 20.04 1.10
N VAL A 252 -9.57 19.21 2.08
CA VAL A 252 -9.49 17.75 1.92
C VAL A 252 -10.59 17.12 2.76
N THR A 253 -11.44 16.34 2.12
CA THR A 253 -12.54 15.60 2.75
C THR A 253 -12.47 14.12 2.37
N GLN A 254 -13.09 13.27 3.18
CA GLN A 254 -13.32 11.89 2.81
C GLN A 254 -14.60 11.83 1.96
N MET A 255 -14.54 11.14 0.83
CA MET A 255 -15.74 10.84 0.05
C MET A 255 -16.44 9.63 0.69
N ASN A 256 -17.73 9.76 0.95
CA ASN A 256 -18.57 8.64 1.37
C ASN A 256 -19.14 7.95 0.11
N ALA A 257 -19.44 6.66 0.21
CA ALA A 257 -20.04 5.91 -0.91
C ALA A 257 -21.38 6.54 -1.42
N SER A 258 -22.09 7.30 -0.56
CA SER A 258 -23.28 8.07 -0.93
C SER A 258 -22.99 9.25 -1.85
N ASP A 259 -21.78 9.82 -1.79
CA ASP A 259 -21.42 10.99 -2.58
C ASP A 259 -21.21 10.64 -4.07
N TRP A 260 -20.96 9.36 -4.37
CA TRP A 260 -20.86 8.83 -5.72
C TRP A 260 -22.22 8.70 -6.42
N THR A 261 -23.31 8.54 -5.64
CA THR A 261 -24.66 8.37 -6.20
C THR A 261 -25.37 9.69 -6.49
N GLU A 262 -24.98 10.77 -5.86
CA GLU A 262 -25.57 12.10 -6.10
C GLU A 262 -24.98 12.83 -7.32
N GLY A 263 -23.75 12.49 -7.74
CA GLY A 263 -23.14 13.02 -8.98
C GLY A 263 -23.58 12.33 -10.27
N GLY A 264 -24.29 11.22 -10.20
CA GLY A 264 -24.68 10.37 -11.34
C GLY A 264 -26.17 10.38 -11.68
N GLY A 265 -26.99 11.14 -10.98
CA GLY A 265 -28.43 11.14 -11.17
C GLY A 265 -28.97 12.51 -11.49
N LEU A 266 -28.86 12.94 -12.74
CA LEU A 266 -29.80 13.93 -13.28
C LEU A 266 -30.17 13.53 -14.68
N GLY A 267 -31.50 13.23 -14.79
CA GLY A 267 -32.20 13.11 -16.01
C GLY A 267 -32.30 14.45 -16.79
#